data_2b44c7ca628d6a74a0c00a1b4da14ec9
#
_entry.id   2b44c7ca628d6a74a0c00a1b4da14ec9
#
_cell.length_a   1.000
_cell.length_b   1.000
_cell.length_c   1.000
_cell.angle_alpha   90.00
_cell.angle_beta   90.00
_cell.angle_gamma   90.00
#
_symmetry.space_group_name_H-M   'P 1'
#
loop_
_entity.id
_entity.type
_entity.pdbx_description
1 polymer ?
#
loop_
_entity_poly.entity_id
_entity_poly.type
_entity_poly.pdbx_seq_one_letter_code
_entity_poly.pdbx_strand_id
1 'polypeptide(L)'
;MRLCHTLLNAVRFRNGFDFGEREVAHWFPGHMAKGLKQMRASLRKVDCIIEIHDARISLNPLFQESLDVRPHLLILNKMDLADTSNKLSVLKRLERDGVKNVMFTDCLKQRDMSIKKIIPLVTDTIENAPRFHREENRSYCVMVVGVPNVGKSSLINALRRTNLKKGKASRVGGEPGITKAVLTKIQVCERPVIHVLDTPGVLAPKIENVETGMKLALCGTILDHLVGEDIIADYLLFTLNRLERFGYVKRYDLESPSDDIRHVLKCIAVKLGKTQRVKAITGVGDITVRMPNYTAAAYDFIRAFRKGELGKVMLD
;
A
#
# COMPACT_ATOMS: atom_id res chain seq x y z
N MET A 1 49.01 25.95 -0.85
CA MET A 1 47.67 25.44 -0.59
C MET A 1 47.33 24.44 -1.69
N ARG A 2 47.48 23.13 -1.44
CA ARG A 2 47.11 22.08 -2.38
C ARG A 2 45.69 21.68 -2.01
N LEU A 3 44.72 22.01 -2.86
CA LEU A 3 43.34 21.50 -2.80
C LEU A 3 43.40 19.99 -3.09
N CYS A 4 43.17 19.19 -2.06
CA CYS A 4 42.90 17.78 -2.20
C CYS A 4 41.51 17.63 -2.87
N HIS A 5 41.47 17.44 -4.18
CA HIS A 5 40.32 16.91 -4.86
C HIS A 5 40.21 15.44 -4.44
N THR A 6 39.48 15.18 -3.38
CA THR A 6 38.97 13.85 -3.10
C THR A 6 37.96 13.55 -4.18
N LEU A 7 38.36 12.76 -5.17
CA LEU A 7 37.47 12.14 -6.13
C LEU A 7 36.44 11.33 -5.33
N LEU A 8 35.28 11.92 -5.08
CA LEU A 8 34.09 11.19 -4.73
C LEU A 8 33.85 10.21 -5.89
N ASN A 9 34.21 8.95 -5.71
CA ASN A 9 33.74 7.88 -6.56
C ASN A 9 32.21 7.94 -6.47
N ALA A 10 31.60 8.61 -7.45
CA ALA A 10 30.14 8.65 -7.57
C ALA A 10 29.68 7.21 -7.72
N VAL A 11 29.02 6.69 -6.70
CA VAL A 11 28.42 5.36 -6.76
C VAL A 11 27.46 5.39 -7.93
N ARG A 12 27.73 4.61 -8.96
CA ARG A 12 26.84 4.49 -10.12
C ARG A 12 25.71 3.55 -9.74
N PHE A 13 24.52 4.08 -9.62
CA PHE A 13 23.30 3.30 -9.42
C PHE A 13 22.77 2.79 -10.76
N ARG A 14 22.04 1.68 -10.72
CA ARG A 14 21.32 1.12 -11.89
C ARG A 14 20.31 2.13 -12.43
N ASN A 15 20.27 2.30 -13.75
CA ASN A 15 19.28 3.16 -14.43
C ASN A 15 17.95 2.45 -14.66
N GLY A 16 17.90 1.12 -14.59
CA GLY A 16 16.73 0.29 -14.78
C GLY A 16 16.77 -0.93 -13.87
N PHE A 17 15.60 -1.49 -13.61
CA PHE A 17 15.45 -2.75 -12.89
C PHE A 17 15.09 -3.86 -13.86
N ASP A 18 15.80 -4.97 -13.77
CA ASP A 18 15.50 -6.17 -14.57
C ASP A 18 14.41 -6.99 -13.89
N PHE A 19 13.22 -6.97 -14.47
CA PHE A 19 12.10 -7.75 -13.96
C PHE A 19 12.14 -9.22 -14.38
N GLY A 20 13.06 -9.61 -15.30
CA GLY A 20 13.10 -10.94 -15.90
C GLY A 20 11.80 -11.28 -16.66
N GLU A 21 11.55 -12.57 -16.87
CA GLU A 21 10.32 -13.08 -17.52
C GLU A 21 9.13 -13.23 -16.56
N ARG A 22 8.98 -12.34 -15.58
CA ARG A 22 7.93 -12.45 -14.56
C ARG A 22 6.58 -11.99 -15.08
N GLU A 23 5.60 -12.85 -14.93
CA GLU A 23 4.20 -12.54 -15.25
C GLU A 23 3.42 -12.15 -13.98
N VAL A 24 2.85 -10.94 -13.98
CA VAL A 24 2.01 -10.43 -12.88
C VAL A 24 0.74 -11.27 -12.71
N ALA A 25 0.29 -11.95 -13.76
CA ALA A 25 -0.90 -12.80 -13.72
C ALA A 25 -0.83 -13.88 -12.63
N HIS A 26 0.36 -14.41 -12.33
CA HIS A 26 0.55 -15.42 -11.29
C HIS A 26 0.43 -14.86 -9.85
N TRP A 27 0.46 -13.54 -9.68
CA TRP A 27 0.33 -12.88 -8.36
C TRP A 27 -1.12 -12.61 -7.97
N PHE A 28 -2.07 -12.92 -8.87
CA PHE A 28 -3.50 -12.68 -8.66
C PHE A 28 -4.17 -13.90 -8.02
N PRO A 29 -4.52 -13.88 -6.73
CA PRO A 29 -5.21 -15.00 -6.09
C PRO A 29 -6.64 -15.15 -6.60
N GLY A 30 -7.05 -16.36 -6.97
CA GLY A 30 -8.39 -16.65 -7.54
C GLY A 30 -9.58 -16.24 -6.65
N HIS A 31 -9.40 -16.14 -5.31
CA HIS A 31 -10.46 -15.66 -4.40
C HIS A 31 -10.82 -14.18 -4.62
N MET A 32 -9.93 -13.38 -5.24
CA MET A 32 -10.19 -11.97 -5.51
C MET A 32 -11.22 -11.77 -6.63
N ALA A 33 -11.25 -12.63 -7.63
CA ALA A 33 -12.30 -12.63 -8.68
C ALA A 33 -13.70 -12.83 -8.07
N LYS A 34 -13.83 -13.74 -7.09
CA LYS A 34 -15.07 -13.94 -6.33
C LYS A 34 -15.49 -12.69 -5.56
N GLY A 35 -14.52 -12.01 -4.92
CA GLY A 35 -14.76 -10.76 -4.21
C GLY A 35 -15.28 -9.66 -5.12
N LEU A 36 -14.70 -9.47 -6.32
CA LEU A 36 -15.16 -8.49 -7.29
C LEU A 36 -16.58 -8.78 -7.78
N LYS A 37 -16.90 -10.05 -8.05
CA LYS A 37 -18.27 -10.46 -8.44
C LYS A 37 -19.30 -10.12 -7.34
N GLN A 38 -18.94 -10.33 -6.07
CA GLN A 38 -19.80 -9.98 -4.92
C GLN A 38 -19.99 -8.46 -4.77
N MET A 39 -18.92 -7.67 -4.98
CA MET A 39 -19.00 -6.20 -4.97
C MET A 39 -19.96 -5.71 -6.06
N ARG A 40 -19.80 -6.17 -7.30
CA ARG A 40 -20.70 -5.83 -8.42
C ARG A 40 -22.17 -6.18 -8.13
N ALA A 41 -22.43 -7.35 -7.58
CA ALA A 41 -23.80 -7.76 -7.19
C ALA A 41 -24.40 -6.85 -6.11
N SER A 42 -23.56 -6.22 -5.28
CA SER A 42 -24.01 -5.36 -4.18
C SER A 42 -24.18 -3.89 -4.58
N LEU A 43 -23.79 -3.47 -5.79
CA LEU A 43 -23.87 -2.08 -6.26
C LEU A 43 -25.28 -1.50 -6.22
N ARG A 44 -26.32 -2.33 -6.42
CA ARG A 44 -27.72 -1.89 -6.35
C ARG A 44 -28.11 -1.35 -4.95
N LYS A 45 -27.37 -1.75 -3.91
CA LYS A 45 -27.62 -1.35 -2.50
C LYS A 45 -26.72 -0.20 -2.04
N VAL A 46 -25.89 0.37 -2.94
CA VAL A 46 -24.85 1.33 -2.63
C VAL A 46 -25.20 2.69 -3.22
N ASP A 47 -25.01 3.75 -2.45
CA ASP A 47 -25.24 5.13 -2.86
C ASP A 47 -23.94 5.83 -3.29
N CYS A 48 -22.80 5.45 -2.68
CA CYS A 48 -21.48 6.01 -3.01
C CYS A 48 -20.37 4.97 -2.79
N ILE A 49 -19.30 5.08 -3.57
CA ILE A 49 -18.11 4.24 -3.44
C ILE A 49 -16.96 5.07 -2.89
N ILE A 50 -16.30 4.55 -1.87
CA ILE A 50 -15.01 5.07 -1.40
C ILE A 50 -13.94 4.08 -1.83
N GLU A 51 -13.08 4.50 -2.75
CA GLU A 51 -11.89 3.74 -3.14
C GLU A 51 -10.68 4.21 -2.35
N ILE A 52 -9.94 3.26 -1.74
CA ILE A 52 -8.78 3.57 -0.91
C ILE A 52 -7.52 3.02 -1.55
N HIS A 53 -6.53 3.90 -1.72
CA HIS A 53 -5.18 3.57 -2.15
C HIS A 53 -4.15 3.91 -1.08
N ASP A 54 -2.95 3.35 -1.21
CA ASP A 54 -1.77 3.78 -0.45
C ASP A 54 -1.22 5.05 -1.10
N ALA A 55 -1.07 6.13 -0.33
CA ALA A 55 -0.64 7.44 -0.85
C ALA A 55 0.76 7.44 -1.47
N ARG A 56 1.56 6.40 -1.24
CA ARG A 56 2.88 6.23 -1.88
C ARG A 56 2.79 5.85 -3.35
N ILE A 57 1.61 5.38 -3.80
CA ILE A 57 1.34 4.99 -5.19
C ILE A 57 0.12 5.78 -5.65
N SER A 58 0.33 6.75 -6.55
CA SER A 58 -0.75 7.59 -7.07
C SER A 58 -1.34 7.01 -8.35
N LEU A 59 -1.81 5.77 -8.25
CA LEU A 59 -2.52 5.10 -9.35
C LEU A 59 -3.88 5.78 -9.60
N ASN A 60 -4.32 5.75 -10.85
CA ASN A 60 -5.71 6.04 -11.19
C ASN A 60 -6.64 5.05 -10.49
N PRO A 61 -7.91 5.41 -10.24
CA PRO A 61 -8.86 4.50 -9.62
C PRO A 61 -8.90 3.15 -10.34
N LEU A 62 -8.57 2.08 -9.61
CA LEU A 62 -8.47 0.73 -10.16
C LEU A 62 -9.85 0.10 -10.43
N PHE A 63 -10.88 0.64 -9.80
CA PHE A 63 -12.23 0.10 -9.83
C PHE A 63 -13.22 0.98 -10.59
N GLN A 64 -12.81 2.17 -11.07
CA GLN A 64 -13.70 3.13 -11.72
C GLN A 64 -14.47 2.50 -12.87
N GLU A 65 -13.80 1.91 -13.86
CA GLU A 65 -14.44 1.24 -14.99
C GLU A 65 -15.41 0.10 -14.59
N SER A 66 -15.13 -0.53 -13.44
CA SER A 66 -15.93 -1.66 -12.96
C SER A 66 -17.14 -1.24 -12.12
N LEU A 67 -17.14 -0.01 -11.60
CA LEU A 67 -18.06 0.49 -10.58
C LEU A 67 -18.63 1.88 -10.91
N ASP A 68 -18.45 2.38 -12.12
CA ASP A 68 -18.68 3.75 -12.60
C ASP A 68 -20.15 4.23 -12.54
N VAL A 69 -21.06 3.37 -12.10
CA VAL A 69 -22.49 3.69 -12.00
C VAL A 69 -22.82 4.51 -10.74
N ARG A 70 -21.88 4.71 -9.84
CA ARG A 70 -22.12 5.35 -8.54
C ARG A 70 -21.15 6.51 -8.28
N PRO A 71 -21.60 7.53 -7.51
CA PRO A 71 -20.70 8.57 -7.02
C PRO A 71 -19.45 7.98 -6.37
N HIS A 72 -18.28 8.56 -6.64
CA HIS A 72 -16.99 8.01 -6.28
C HIS A 72 -16.13 9.02 -5.52
N LEU A 73 -15.48 8.57 -4.44
CA LEU A 73 -14.49 9.29 -3.66
C LEU A 73 -13.19 8.49 -3.61
N LEU A 74 -12.08 9.05 -4.06
CA LEU A 74 -10.74 8.46 -3.94
C LEU A 74 -10.06 8.94 -2.67
N ILE A 75 -9.63 8.00 -1.82
CA ILE A 75 -8.85 8.28 -0.62
C ILE A 75 -7.43 7.74 -0.79
N LEU A 76 -6.45 8.63 -0.74
CA LEU A 76 -5.03 8.32 -0.68
C LEU A 76 -4.61 8.28 0.80
N ASN A 77 -4.60 7.08 1.37
CA ASN A 77 -4.33 6.83 2.79
C ASN A 77 -2.84 6.59 3.06
N LYS A 78 -2.44 6.59 4.33
CA LYS A 78 -1.05 6.50 4.80
C LYS A 78 -0.17 7.67 4.31
N MET A 79 -0.74 8.86 4.28
CA MET A 79 0.01 10.06 3.87
C MET A 79 1.20 10.37 4.79
N ASP A 80 1.24 9.78 5.98
CA ASP A 80 2.36 9.81 6.92
C ASP A 80 3.62 9.12 6.36
N LEU A 81 3.45 8.14 5.46
CA LEU A 81 4.52 7.38 4.81
C LEU A 81 4.91 7.96 3.44
N ALA A 82 4.07 8.80 2.86
CA ALA A 82 4.27 9.38 1.53
C ALA A 82 5.06 10.70 1.58
N ASP A 83 5.87 10.94 0.55
CA ASP A 83 6.45 12.25 0.33
C ASP A 83 5.37 13.18 -0.25
N THR A 84 4.88 14.09 0.57
CA THR A 84 3.79 15.01 0.22
C THR A 84 4.26 16.29 -0.48
N SER A 85 5.56 16.45 -0.77
CA SER A 85 6.09 17.62 -1.47
C SER A 85 5.41 17.84 -2.83
N ASN A 86 5.09 16.75 -3.54
CA ASN A 86 4.44 16.76 -4.84
C ASN A 86 2.91 16.57 -4.79
N LYS A 87 2.29 16.72 -3.61
CA LYS A 87 0.84 16.50 -3.43
C LYS A 87 -0.02 17.27 -4.44
N LEU A 88 0.30 18.53 -4.72
CA LEU A 88 -0.45 19.36 -5.68
C LEU A 88 -0.33 18.82 -7.11
N SER A 89 0.84 18.32 -7.49
CA SER A 89 1.07 17.71 -8.80
C SER A 89 0.24 16.44 -8.97
N VAL A 90 0.19 15.58 -7.93
CA VAL A 90 -0.65 14.37 -7.91
C VAL A 90 -2.13 14.72 -8.07
N LEU A 91 -2.63 15.70 -7.31
CA LEU A 91 -4.03 16.13 -7.42
C LEU A 91 -4.37 16.67 -8.82
N LYS A 92 -3.51 17.52 -9.39
CA LYS A 92 -3.72 18.05 -10.76
C LYS A 92 -3.70 16.95 -11.83
N ARG A 93 -2.88 15.89 -11.65
CA ARG A 93 -2.86 14.75 -12.55
C ARG A 93 -4.18 13.98 -12.46
N LEU A 94 -4.61 13.61 -11.25
CA LEU A 94 -5.86 12.88 -11.03
C LEU A 94 -7.08 13.68 -11.53
N GLU A 95 -7.09 15.01 -11.36
CA GLU A 95 -8.15 15.87 -11.88
C GLU A 95 -8.20 15.86 -13.41
N ARG A 96 -7.05 15.92 -14.09
CA ARG A 96 -6.97 15.76 -15.56
C ARG A 96 -7.48 14.41 -16.04
N ASP A 97 -7.25 13.36 -15.24
CA ASP A 97 -7.73 12.00 -15.50
C ASP A 97 -9.22 11.83 -15.13
N GLY A 98 -9.92 12.91 -14.78
CA GLY A 98 -11.36 12.91 -14.50
C GLY A 98 -11.75 12.57 -13.07
N VAL A 99 -10.79 12.39 -12.15
CA VAL A 99 -11.05 12.08 -10.74
C VAL A 99 -11.29 13.35 -9.96
N LYS A 100 -12.56 13.69 -9.69
CA LYS A 100 -12.96 14.95 -9.06
C LYS A 100 -12.79 15.00 -7.55
N ASN A 101 -13.08 13.90 -6.86
CA ASN A 101 -13.10 13.84 -5.40
C ASN A 101 -11.90 13.03 -4.90
N VAL A 102 -10.83 13.71 -4.46
CA VAL A 102 -9.62 13.08 -3.95
C VAL A 102 -9.26 13.62 -2.57
N MET A 103 -8.97 12.74 -1.63
CA MET A 103 -8.55 13.11 -0.28
C MET A 103 -7.32 12.33 0.17
N PHE A 104 -6.39 13.02 0.85
CA PHE A 104 -5.28 12.39 1.55
C PHE A 104 -5.64 12.19 3.03
N THR A 105 -5.35 11.00 3.57
CA THR A 105 -5.66 10.65 4.96
C THR A 105 -4.53 9.92 5.67
N ASP A 106 -4.52 10.02 6.99
CA ASP A 106 -3.79 9.15 7.90
C ASP A 106 -4.79 8.51 8.88
N CYS A 107 -5.28 7.32 8.53
CA CYS A 107 -6.29 6.63 9.33
C CYS A 107 -5.79 6.14 10.70
N LEU A 108 -4.48 6.09 10.94
CA LEU A 108 -3.88 5.70 12.22
C LEU A 108 -3.79 6.87 13.18
N LYS A 109 -3.67 8.09 12.67
CA LYS A 109 -3.65 9.30 13.49
C LYS A 109 -5.01 9.55 14.15
N GLN A 110 -5.02 9.62 15.47
CA GLN A 110 -6.28 9.70 16.24
C GLN A 110 -7.13 10.96 15.94
N ARG A 111 -6.50 12.08 15.55
CA ARG A 111 -7.15 13.37 15.30
C ARG A 111 -6.82 13.90 13.90
N ASP A 112 -6.85 13.04 12.90
CA ASP A 112 -6.72 13.51 11.53
C ASP A 112 -7.97 14.28 11.10
N MET A 113 -7.80 15.57 10.81
CA MET A 113 -8.89 16.45 10.38
C MET A 113 -9.47 16.04 9.02
N SER A 114 -8.71 15.33 8.17
CA SER A 114 -9.22 14.83 6.89
C SER A 114 -10.33 13.80 7.08
N ILE A 115 -10.24 12.94 8.11
CA ILE A 115 -11.26 11.94 8.43
C ILE A 115 -12.62 12.59 8.72
N LYS A 116 -12.63 13.76 9.41
CA LYS A 116 -13.87 14.49 9.71
C LYS A 116 -14.57 15.03 8.46
N LYS A 117 -13.82 15.30 7.39
CA LYS A 117 -14.34 15.83 6.13
C LYS A 117 -14.97 14.76 5.24
N ILE A 118 -14.72 13.46 5.51
CA ILE A 118 -15.19 12.37 4.64
C ILE A 118 -16.72 12.28 4.67
N ILE A 119 -17.33 12.26 5.84
CA ILE A 119 -18.80 12.13 5.96
C ILE A 119 -19.53 13.30 5.27
N PRO A 120 -19.20 14.58 5.53
CA PRO A 120 -19.79 15.69 4.79
C PRO A 120 -19.63 15.58 3.27
N LEU A 121 -18.41 15.26 2.79
CA LEU A 121 -18.13 15.13 1.37
C LEU A 121 -18.93 13.98 0.72
N VAL A 122 -19.02 12.83 1.38
CA VAL A 122 -19.82 11.69 0.93
C VAL A 122 -21.30 12.05 0.87
N THR A 123 -21.82 12.76 1.89
CA THR A 123 -23.22 13.19 1.94
C THR A 123 -23.52 14.13 0.78
N ASP A 124 -22.72 15.18 0.59
CA ASP A 124 -22.83 16.11 -0.52
C ASP A 124 -22.78 15.41 -1.88
N THR A 125 -21.82 14.50 -2.05
CA THR A 125 -21.68 13.72 -3.28
C THR A 125 -22.89 12.84 -3.59
N ILE A 126 -23.53 12.27 -2.56
CA ILE A 126 -24.75 11.44 -2.72
C ILE A 126 -25.97 12.33 -3.04
N GLU A 127 -26.11 13.47 -2.35
CA GLU A 127 -27.25 14.38 -2.53
C GLU A 127 -27.27 15.05 -3.91
N ASN A 128 -26.08 15.28 -4.49
CA ASN A 128 -25.93 15.82 -5.84
C ASN A 128 -25.98 14.77 -6.97
N ALA A 129 -26.31 13.51 -6.66
CA ALA A 129 -26.36 12.43 -7.64
C ALA A 129 -27.70 11.65 -7.57
N PRO A 130 -28.17 11.10 -8.71
CA PRO A 130 -29.40 10.32 -8.71
C PRO A 130 -29.21 9.02 -7.90
N ARG A 131 -30.14 8.75 -6.97
CA ARG A 131 -30.08 7.59 -6.07
C ARG A 131 -30.77 6.34 -6.59
N PHE A 132 -31.21 6.29 -7.83
CA PHE A 132 -31.85 5.15 -8.53
C PHE A 132 -32.53 4.12 -7.60
N HIS A 133 -33.84 4.18 -7.45
CA HIS A 133 -34.68 3.32 -6.58
C HIS A 133 -34.35 3.35 -5.08
N ARG A 134 -33.59 4.33 -4.61
CA ARG A 134 -33.22 4.50 -3.20
C ARG A 134 -33.57 5.88 -2.63
N GLU A 135 -34.32 6.67 -3.37
CA GLU A 135 -34.69 8.04 -3.00
C GLU A 135 -35.47 8.10 -1.67
N GLU A 136 -36.35 7.13 -1.44
CA GLU A 136 -37.14 7.01 -0.21
C GLU A 136 -36.31 6.55 1.02
N ASN A 137 -35.12 6.02 0.80
CA ASN A 137 -34.27 5.54 1.90
C ASN A 137 -33.63 6.69 2.66
N ARG A 138 -33.99 6.84 3.94
CA ARG A 138 -33.42 7.85 4.85
C ARG A 138 -31.98 7.55 5.27
N SER A 139 -31.44 6.37 4.95
CA SER A 139 -30.07 5.98 5.28
C SER A 139 -29.23 5.84 4.00
N TYR A 140 -27.97 6.23 4.10
CA TYR A 140 -26.99 6.06 3.04
C TYR A 140 -26.21 4.76 3.23
N CYS A 141 -25.86 4.14 2.12
CA CYS A 141 -25.02 2.95 2.09
C CYS A 141 -23.77 3.23 1.23
N VAL A 142 -22.61 3.14 1.81
CA VAL A 142 -21.33 3.42 1.17
C VAL A 142 -20.54 2.13 1.08
N MET A 143 -19.98 1.83 -0.09
CA MET A 143 -19.07 0.69 -0.26
C MET A 143 -17.63 1.17 -0.17
N VAL A 144 -16.80 0.51 0.65
CA VAL A 144 -15.37 0.79 0.75
C VAL A 144 -14.61 -0.29 -0.01
N VAL A 145 -13.91 0.10 -1.07
CA VAL A 145 -13.14 -0.79 -1.96
C VAL A 145 -11.65 -0.42 -1.94
N GLY A 146 -10.81 -1.29 -2.42
CA GLY A 146 -9.38 -1.06 -2.58
C GLY A 146 -8.58 -2.35 -2.45
N VAL A 147 -7.33 -2.29 -2.85
CA VAL A 147 -6.40 -3.44 -2.75
C VAL A 147 -6.14 -3.83 -1.28
N PRO A 148 -5.59 -5.01 -1.00
CA PRO A 148 -5.21 -5.38 0.37
C PRO A 148 -4.26 -4.37 1.02
N ASN A 149 -4.31 -4.27 2.35
CA ASN A 149 -3.38 -3.49 3.19
C ASN A 149 -3.32 -1.97 2.97
N VAL A 150 -4.22 -1.37 2.18
CA VAL A 150 -4.31 0.11 2.01
C VAL A 150 -4.94 0.83 3.19
N GLY A 151 -5.61 0.09 4.08
CA GLY A 151 -6.20 0.65 5.31
C GLY A 151 -7.72 0.78 5.30
N LYS A 152 -8.46 -0.02 4.50
CA LYS A 152 -9.94 -0.03 4.48
C LYS A 152 -10.54 -0.18 5.87
N SER A 153 -10.18 -1.23 6.59
CA SER A 153 -10.67 -1.47 7.96
C SER A 153 -10.21 -0.38 8.94
N SER A 154 -9.04 0.22 8.72
CA SER A 154 -8.56 1.35 9.51
C SER A 154 -9.42 2.59 9.29
N LEU A 155 -9.81 2.88 8.03
CA LEU A 155 -10.71 3.97 7.70
C LEU A 155 -12.09 3.78 8.35
N ILE A 156 -12.69 2.59 8.21
CA ILE A 156 -13.99 2.28 8.81
C ILE A 156 -13.95 2.50 10.32
N ASN A 157 -12.90 2.01 10.99
CA ASN A 157 -12.70 2.21 12.41
C ASN A 157 -12.45 3.69 12.79
N ALA A 158 -11.73 4.44 11.94
CA ALA A 158 -11.50 5.88 12.13
C ALA A 158 -12.82 6.67 12.02
N LEU A 159 -13.65 6.40 11.01
CA LEU A 159 -14.97 7.01 10.85
C LEU A 159 -15.88 6.73 12.04
N ARG A 160 -15.89 5.50 12.55
CA ARG A 160 -16.68 5.15 13.75
C ARG A 160 -16.23 5.89 14.99
N ARG A 161 -14.92 5.97 15.24
CA ARG A 161 -14.36 6.73 16.38
C ARG A 161 -14.75 8.20 16.29
N THR A 162 -14.66 8.77 15.09
CA THR A 162 -14.89 10.21 14.88
C THR A 162 -16.36 10.58 15.01
N ASN A 163 -17.29 9.79 14.47
CA ASN A 163 -18.69 10.17 14.36
C ASN A 163 -19.60 9.48 15.39
N LEU A 164 -19.25 8.28 15.87
CA LEU A 164 -20.07 7.53 16.83
C LEU A 164 -19.43 7.42 18.21
N LYS A 165 -18.17 7.82 18.38
CA LYS A 165 -17.36 7.57 19.59
C LYS A 165 -17.33 6.08 20.00
N LYS A 166 -17.56 5.18 19.06
CA LYS A 166 -17.60 3.71 19.25
C LYS A 166 -16.27 3.06 18.87
N GLY A 167 -15.96 1.92 19.49
CA GLY A 167 -14.75 1.16 19.27
C GLY A 167 -14.69 0.49 17.88
N LYS A 168 -13.67 -0.37 17.71
CA LYS A 168 -13.41 -1.10 16.47
C LYS A 168 -14.56 -2.06 16.12
N ALA A 169 -14.97 -2.07 14.86
CA ALA A 169 -15.96 -3.02 14.32
C ALA A 169 -15.40 -3.83 13.15
N SER A 170 -14.34 -3.36 12.50
CA SER A 170 -13.62 -4.09 11.45
C SER A 170 -12.27 -4.57 11.96
N ARG A 171 -11.88 -5.80 11.60
CA ARG A 171 -10.57 -6.38 11.96
C ARG A 171 -9.49 -5.71 11.10
N VAL A 172 -8.41 -5.30 11.74
CA VAL A 172 -7.24 -4.75 11.09
C VAL A 172 -6.12 -5.78 11.17
N GLY A 173 -5.52 -6.13 10.05
CA GLY A 173 -4.38 -7.03 9.98
C GLY A 173 -3.36 -6.60 8.95
N GLY A 174 -2.11 -7.07 9.09
CA GLY A 174 -0.99 -6.74 8.20
C GLY A 174 -0.85 -7.66 6.99
N GLU A 175 -1.58 -8.78 6.94
CA GLU A 175 -1.49 -9.74 5.85
C GLU A 175 -2.63 -9.57 4.84
N PRO A 176 -2.36 -9.73 3.52
CA PRO A 176 -3.40 -9.73 2.50
C PRO A 176 -4.41 -10.85 2.72
N GLY A 177 -5.72 -10.55 2.60
CA GLY A 177 -6.78 -11.56 2.63
C GLY A 177 -7.41 -11.83 4.00
N ILE A 178 -7.10 -11.07 5.06
CA ILE A 178 -7.68 -11.25 6.40
C ILE A 178 -9.20 -11.00 6.42
N THR A 179 -9.71 -10.05 5.61
CA THR A 179 -11.14 -9.82 5.48
C THR A 179 -11.74 -10.86 4.55
N LYS A 180 -12.36 -11.89 5.12
CA LYS A 180 -13.03 -12.96 4.36
C LYS A 180 -14.35 -12.44 3.75
N ALA A 181 -14.72 -13.01 2.63
CA ALA A 181 -15.74 -12.72 1.62
C ALA A 181 -17.19 -12.35 2.07
N VAL A 182 -17.46 -11.95 3.29
CA VAL A 182 -18.79 -11.52 3.72
C VAL A 182 -18.80 -9.99 3.82
N LEU A 183 -19.63 -9.35 2.99
CA LEU A 183 -19.87 -7.91 3.07
C LEU A 183 -20.59 -7.59 4.37
N THR A 184 -19.85 -7.07 5.35
CA THR A 184 -20.43 -6.68 6.63
C THR A 184 -20.92 -5.24 6.56
N LYS A 185 -22.20 -5.02 6.89
CA LYS A 185 -22.77 -3.67 6.99
C LYS A 185 -22.46 -3.07 8.36
N ILE A 186 -21.70 -1.99 8.39
CA ILE A 186 -21.19 -1.34 9.61
C ILE A 186 -21.68 0.11 9.66
N GLN A 187 -22.39 0.52 10.71
CA GLN A 187 -22.78 1.91 10.89
C GLN A 187 -21.56 2.77 11.25
N VAL A 188 -21.40 3.91 10.58
CA VAL A 188 -20.29 4.86 10.78
C VAL A 188 -20.73 6.27 11.14
N CYS A 189 -22.01 6.62 10.90
CA CYS A 189 -22.60 7.92 11.27
C CYS A 189 -24.07 7.75 11.67
N GLU A 190 -24.59 8.60 12.57
CA GLU A 190 -26.00 8.62 13.01
C GLU A 190 -26.80 9.74 12.36
N ARG A 191 -26.15 10.85 12.03
CA ARG A 191 -26.81 12.03 11.41
C ARG A 191 -25.90 12.62 10.34
N PRO A 192 -26.16 12.31 9.05
CA PRO A 192 -27.14 11.34 8.54
C PRO A 192 -26.78 9.89 8.90
N VAL A 193 -27.75 8.99 8.81
CA VAL A 193 -27.50 7.55 9.04
C VAL A 193 -26.70 6.99 7.88
N ILE A 194 -25.42 6.68 8.12
CA ILE A 194 -24.52 6.11 7.10
C ILE A 194 -24.02 4.75 7.55
N HIS A 195 -24.19 3.78 6.65
CA HIS A 195 -23.60 2.45 6.81
C HIS A 195 -22.52 2.23 5.73
N VAL A 196 -21.44 1.59 6.12
CA VAL A 196 -20.38 1.15 5.21
C VAL A 196 -20.47 -0.34 5.01
N LEU A 197 -20.33 -0.78 3.76
CA LEU A 197 -20.07 -2.17 3.40
C LEU A 197 -18.55 -2.38 3.38
N ASP A 198 -18.05 -3.14 4.35
CA ASP A 198 -16.63 -3.55 4.39
C ASP A 198 -16.41 -4.66 3.37
N THR A 199 -15.53 -4.43 2.41
CA THR A 199 -15.23 -5.38 1.34
C THR A 199 -13.87 -6.05 1.56
N PRO A 200 -13.68 -7.30 1.10
CA PRO A 200 -12.35 -7.89 1.05
C PRO A 200 -11.42 -7.01 0.20
N GLY A 201 -10.12 -7.07 0.47
CA GLY A 201 -9.13 -6.47 -0.41
C GLY A 201 -9.07 -7.23 -1.73
N VAL A 202 -9.26 -6.52 -2.83
CA VAL A 202 -9.24 -7.11 -4.18
C VAL A 202 -8.26 -6.32 -5.02
N LEU A 203 -7.34 -7.01 -5.69
CA LEU A 203 -6.54 -6.41 -6.76
C LEU A 203 -7.45 -6.17 -7.97
N ALA A 204 -7.16 -5.13 -8.74
CA ALA A 204 -7.82 -4.95 -10.03
C ALA A 204 -7.54 -6.16 -10.93
N PRO A 205 -8.48 -6.55 -11.78
CA PRO A 205 -8.31 -7.71 -12.66
C PRO A 205 -7.16 -7.56 -13.66
N LYS A 206 -6.67 -6.34 -13.83
CA LYS A 206 -5.63 -5.98 -14.78
C LYS A 206 -4.58 -5.11 -14.08
N ILE A 207 -3.45 -5.68 -13.75
CA ILE A 207 -2.23 -4.92 -13.44
C ILE A 207 -1.53 -4.74 -14.78
N GLU A 208 -1.38 -3.49 -15.24
CA GLU A 208 -0.95 -3.17 -16.60
C GLU A 208 0.50 -3.59 -16.88
N ASN A 209 1.36 -3.53 -15.89
CA ASN A 209 2.78 -3.86 -16.03
C ASN A 209 3.38 -4.42 -14.74
N VAL A 210 4.53 -5.08 -14.89
CA VAL A 210 5.26 -5.70 -13.77
C VAL A 210 5.74 -4.67 -12.76
N GLU A 211 6.11 -3.46 -13.20
CA GLU A 211 6.55 -2.38 -12.30
C GLU A 211 5.44 -1.97 -11.34
N THR A 212 4.21 -1.79 -11.83
CA THR A 212 3.03 -1.53 -10.98
C THR A 212 2.82 -2.66 -9.97
N GLY A 213 2.95 -3.91 -10.40
CA GLY A 213 2.88 -5.07 -9.51
C GLY A 213 3.95 -5.04 -8.42
N MET A 214 5.17 -4.68 -8.74
CA MET A 214 6.27 -4.54 -7.77
C MET A 214 6.04 -3.39 -6.77
N LYS A 215 5.55 -2.24 -7.23
CA LYS A 215 5.15 -1.13 -6.33
C LYS A 215 4.06 -1.59 -5.35
N LEU A 216 3.07 -2.33 -5.83
CA LEU A 216 2.01 -2.92 -4.99
C LEU A 216 2.59 -3.93 -4.00
N ALA A 217 3.53 -4.79 -4.42
CA ALA A 217 4.22 -5.73 -3.54
C ALA A 217 5.02 -5.00 -2.44
N LEU A 218 5.75 -3.93 -2.77
CA LEU A 218 6.43 -3.09 -1.77
C LEU A 218 5.47 -2.57 -0.71
N CYS A 219 4.26 -2.16 -1.09
CA CYS A 219 3.24 -1.69 -0.15
C CYS A 219 2.53 -2.81 0.62
N GLY A 220 2.87 -4.08 0.34
CA GLY A 220 2.33 -5.26 1.03
C GLY A 220 0.90 -5.61 0.60
N THR A 221 0.52 -5.28 -0.62
CA THR A 221 -0.79 -5.64 -1.18
C THR A 221 -0.81 -7.06 -1.75
N ILE A 222 0.35 -7.59 -2.06
CA ILE A 222 0.60 -8.94 -2.54
C ILE A 222 1.41 -9.69 -1.47
N LEU A 223 1.20 -10.99 -1.34
CA LEU A 223 1.96 -11.83 -0.41
C LEU A 223 3.41 -11.93 -0.86
N ASP A 224 4.36 -11.64 0.01
CA ASP A 224 5.78 -11.54 -0.32
C ASP A 224 6.33 -12.83 -0.95
N HIS A 225 5.89 -14.00 -0.46
CA HIS A 225 6.34 -15.30 -0.97
C HIS A 225 5.86 -15.62 -2.39
N LEU A 226 4.85 -14.90 -2.93
CA LEU A 226 4.41 -15.06 -4.32
C LEU A 226 5.31 -14.33 -5.31
N VAL A 227 6.00 -13.30 -4.85
CA VAL A 227 6.91 -12.47 -5.65
C VAL A 227 8.37 -12.87 -5.42
N GLY A 228 8.70 -13.23 -4.18
CA GLY A 228 10.04 -13.46 -3.67
C GLY A 228 10.53 -12.26 -2.85
N GLU A 229 10.84 -12.49 -1.58
CA GLU A 229 11.29 -11.43 -0.66
C GLU A 229 12.63 -10.81 -1.06
N ASP A 230 13.51 -11.60 -1.68
CA ASP A 230 14.80 -11.16 -2.22
C ASP A 230 14.62 -10.16 -3.35
N ILE A 231 13.69 -10.45 -4.25
CA ILE A 231 13.36 -9.61 -5.42
C ILE A 231 12.70 -8.30 -4.96
N ILE A 232 11.76 -8.40 -4.01
CA ILE A 232 11.10 -7.21 -3.45
C ILE A 232 12.13 -6.32 -2.74
N ALA A 233 13.10 -6.93 -2.01
CA ALA A 233 14.16 -6.19 -1.34
C ALA A 233 15.12 -5.52 -2.33
N ASP A 234 15.47 -6.19 -3.43
CA ASP A 234 16.33 -5.62 -4.48
C ASP A 234 15.62 -4.48 -5.24
N TYR A 235 14.34 -4.66 -5.55
CA TYR A 235 13.53 -3.58 -6.15
C TYR A 235 13.36 -2.40 -5.20
N LEU A 236 13.25 -2.65 -3.90
CA LEU A 236 13.23 -1.59 -2.88
C LEU A 236 14.54 -0.80 -2.89
N LEU A 237 15.68 -1.49 -2.87
CA LEU A 237 17.01 -0.85 -2.91
C LEU A 237 17.16 0.00 -4.17
N PHE A 238 16.86 -0.57 -5.35
CA PHE A 238 16.86 0.15 -6.61
C PHE A 238 16.00 1.42 -6.55
N THR A 239 14.78 1.30 -6.03
CA THR A 239 13.83 2.42 -5.95
C THR A 239 14.32 3.51 -4.99
N LEU A 240 14.85 3.13 -3.81
CA LEU A 240 15.40 4.09 -2.84
C LEU A 240 16.61 4.84 -3.41
N ASN A 241 17.50 4.14 -4.11
CA ASN A 241 18.67 4.74 -4.75
C ASN A 241 18.28 5.70 -5.88
N ARG A 242 17.32 5.29 -6.75
CA ARG A 242 16.79 6.14 -7.82
C ARG A 242 16.14 7.43 -7.30
N LEU A 243 15.49 7.35 -6.13
CA LEU A 243 14.83 8.49 -5.48
C LEU A 243 15.78 9.26 -4.54
N GLU A 244 17.06 8.91 -4.48
CA GLU A 244 18.06 9.50 -3.57
C GLU A 244 17.64 9.46 -2.09
N ARG A 245 16.94 8.36 -1.69
CA ARG A 245 16.42 8.16 -0.33
C ARG A 245 17.30 7.17 0.44
N PHE A 246 18.41 7.67 0.96
CA PHE A 246 19.43 6.84 1.61
C PHE A 246 19.17 6.59 3.12
N GLY A 247 17.94 6.63 3.58
CA GLY A 247 17.57 6.35 4.96
C GLY A 247 18.01 4.99 5.46
N TYR A 248 18.15 4.01 4.57
CA TYR A 248 18.64 2.68 4.88
C TYR A 248 20.13 2.66 5.31
N VAL A 249 20.95 3.57 4.77
CA VAL A 249 22.39 3.70 5.14
C VAL A 249 22.51 4.00 6.63
N LYS A 250 21.79 5.02 7.10
CA LYS A 250 21.77 5.40 8.51
C LYS A 250 21.15 4.33 9.40
N ARG A 251 20.05 3.70 8.95
CA ARG A 251 19.34 2.71 9.75
C ARG A 251 20.18 1.46 10.01
N TYR A 252 20.91 1.01 9.01
CA TYR A 252 21.65 -0.25 9.05
C TYR A 252 23.16 -0.08 9.19
N ASP A 253 23.63 1.16 9.47
CA ASP A 253 25.04 1.53 9.69
C ASP A 253 25.96 1.14 8.51
N LEU A 254 25.48 1.36 7.27
CA LEU A 254 26.33 1.22 6.10
C LEU A 254 27.29 2.43 6.03
N GLU A 255 28.49 2.22 5.49
CA GLU A 255 29.46 3.29 5.27
C GLU A 255 29.00 4.28 4.19
N SER A 256 28.35 3.76 3.15
CA SER A 256 27.86 4.55 2.01
C SER A 256 26.66 3.86 1.34
N PRO A 257 25.89 4.59 0.50
CA PRO A 257 24.87 3.97 -0.34
C PRO A 257 25.48 2.91 -1.26
N SER A 258 24.76 1.80 -1.48
CA SER A 258 25.20 0.69 -2.31
C SER A 258 24.07 0.26 -3.25
N ASP A 259 24.43 -0.23 -4.43
CA ASP A 259 23.47 -0.83 -5.38
C ASP A 259 23.55 -2.37 -5.41
N ASP A 260 24.43 -2.95 -4.59
CA ASP A 260 24.53 -4.39 -4.39
C ASP A 260 23.61 -4.84 -3.24
N ILE A 261 22.49 -5.49 -3.60
CA ILE A 261 21.53 -5.99 -2.63
C ILE A 261 22.15 -7.04 -1.68
N ARG A 262 23.07 -7.86 -2.15
CA ARG A 262 23.73 -8.88 -1.32
C ARG A 262 24.58 -8.23 -0.24
N HIS A 263 25.30 -7.18 -0.59
CA HIS A 263 26.07 -6.39 0.36
C HIS A 263 25.15 -5.74 1.42
N VAL A 264 24.08 -5.08 1.00
CA VAL A 264 23.13 -4.43 1.89
C VAL A 264 22.46 -5.44 2.84
N LEU A 265 21.97 -6.57 2.32
CA LEU A 265 21.34 -7.61 3.16
C LEU A 265 22.33 -8.26 4.13
N LYS A 266 23.62 -8.39 3.75
CA LYS A 266 24.67 -8.85 4.66
C LYS A 266 24.85 -7.88 5.83
N CYS A 267 24.96 -6.58 5.56
CA CYS A 267 25.05 -5.56 6.62
C CYS A 267 23.84 -5.58 7.55
N ILE A 268 22.63 -5.69 6.98
CA ILE A 268 21.38 -5.83 7.75
C ILE A 268 21.42 -7.07 8.65
N ALA A 269 21.79 -8.23 8.10
CA ALA A 269 21.85 -9.47 8.85
C ALA A 269 22.86 -9.41 10.00
N VAL A 270 24.02 -8.81 9.75
CA VAL A 270 25.07 -8.63 10.78
C VAL A 270 24.59 -7.69 11.88
N LYS A 271 24.05 -6.51 11.52
CA LYS A 271 23.53 -5.53 12.48
C LYS A 271 22.45 -6.12 13.38
N LEU A 272 21.55 -6.91 12.81
CA LEU A 272 20.42 -7.52 13.54
C LEU A 272 20.77 -8.85 14.21
N GLY A 273 22.03 -9.33 14.09
CA GLY A 273 22.45 -10.62 14.60
C GLY A 273 21.69 -11.80 13.97
N LYS A 274 21.15 -11.63 12.76
CA LYS A 274 20.39 -12.66 12.02
C LYS A 274 21.35 -13.59 11.31
N THR A 275 21.63 -14.74 11.94
CA THR A 275 22.50 -15.79 11.37
C THR A 275 21.74 -17.10 11.25
N GLN A 276 22.12 -17.92 10.31
CA GLN A 276 21.65 -19.29 10.13
C GLN A 276 22.82 -20.27 10.14
N ARG A 277 22.57 -21.48 10.62
CA ARG A 277 23.54 -22.55 10.57
C ARG A 277 23.38 -23.29 9.23
N VAL A 278 24.45 -23.35 8.46
CA VAL A 278 24.48 -24.08 7.17
C VAL A 278 25.51 -25.20 7.29
N LYS A 279 25.13 -26.41 6.89
CA LYS A 279 26.08 -27.51 6.74
C LYS A 279 26.86 -27.29 5.44
N ALA A 280 28.16 -27.07 5.56
CA ALA A 280 29.04 -27.03 4.41
C ALA A 280 29.61 -28.46 4.19
N ILE A 281 29.40 -28.99 3.00
CA ILE A 281 30.01 -30.28 2.59
C ILE A 281 31.45 -29.97 2.22
N THR A 282 32.36 -30.33 3.10
CA THR A 282 33.80 -30.30 2.82
C THR A 282 34.27 -31.71 2.55
N GLY A 283 35.26 -31.91 1.69
CA GLY A 283 35.78 -33.24 1.38
C GLY A 283 36.30 -34.04 2.57
N VAL A 284 36.28 -33.52 3.78
CA VAL A 284 36.78 -34.10 5.04
C VAL A 284 35.69 -34.31 6.12
N GLY A 285 34.45 -33.94 5.80
CA GLY A 285 33.30 -34.10 6.74
C GLY A 285 32.37 -32.86 6.75
N ASP A 286 31.22 -33.01 7.40
CA ASP A 286 30.21 -31.94 7.54
C ASP A 286 30.64 -30.91 8.56
N ILE A 287 30.93 -29.70 8.14
CA ILE A 287 31.20 -28.57 9.03
C ILE A 287 29.96 -27.67 9.09
N THR A 288 29.51 -27.34 10.28
CA THR A 288 28.42 -26.36 10.48
C THR A 288 29.00 -24.94 10.54
N VAL A 289 28.69 -24.12 9.55
CA VAL A 289 29.14 -22.71 9.48
C VAL A 289 27.97 -21.78 9.79
N ARG A 290 28.23 -20.70 10.53
CA ARG A 290 27.25 -19.61 10.71
C ARG A 290 27.36 -18.63 9.54
N MET A 291 26.25 -18.45 8.82
CA MET A 291 26.16 -17.51 7.73
C MET A 291 25.08 -16.44 7.99
N PRO A 292 25.18 -15.25 7.40
CA PRO A 292 24.10 -14.26 7.43
C PRO A 292 22.80 -14.85 6.90
N ASN A 293 21.67 -14.58 7.58
CA ASN A 293 20.35 -14.99 7.11
C ASN A 293 19.79 -13.88 6.21
N TYR A 294 20.01 -14.02 4.89
CA TYR A 294 19.58 -13.05 3.89
C TYR A 294 18.06 -12.92 3.81
N THR A 295 17.33 -14.00 3.90
CA THR A 295 15.85 -14.01 3.92
C THR A 295 15.31 -13.19 5.10
N ALA A 296 15.82 -13.39 6.31
CA ALA A 296 15.41 -12.62 7.47
C ALA A 296 15.79 -11.13 7.34
N ALA A 297 16.93 -10.83 6.70
CA ALA A 297 17.34 -9.45 6.41
C ALA A 297 16.44 -8.79 5.36
N ALA A 298 16.06 -9.50 4.29
CA ALA A 298 15.13 -9.01 3.28
C ALA A 298 13.76 -8.67 3.87
N TYR A 299 13.19 -9.55 4.70
CA TYR A 299 11.94 -9.27 5.42
C TYR A 299 12.05 -8.06 6.35
N ASP A 300 13.17 -7.87 7.05
CA ASP A 300 13.35 -6.70 7.91
C ASP A 300 13.43 -5.42 7.07
N PHE A 301 14.17 -5.44 5.97
CA PHE A 301 14.31 -4.29 5.07
C PHE A 301 12.97 -3.87 4.47
N ILE A 302 12.18 -4.81 3.95
CA ILE A 302 10.83 -4.57 3.43
C ILE A 302 9.90 -4.05 4.54
N ARG A 303 9.96 -4.64 5.74
CA ARG A 303 9.15 -4.21 6.88
C ARG A 303 9.49 -2.80 7.33
N ALA A 304 10.77 -2.44 7.38
CA ALA A 304 11.23 -1.10 7.72
C ALA A 304 10.67 -0.05 6.74
N PHE A 305 10.68 -0.37 5.44
CA PHE A 305 10.05 0.47 4.42
C PHE A 305 8.53 0.64 4.65
N ARG A 306 7.82 -0.46 4.87
CA ARG A 306 6.36 -0.45 5.09
C ARG A 306 5.95 0.34 6.33
N LYS A 307 6.84 0.44 7.32
CA LYS A 307 6.66 1.25 8.54
C LYS A 307 7.12 2.70 8.40
N GLY A 308 7.71 3.10 7.27
CA GLY A 308 8.24 4.44 7.06
C GLY A 308 9.59 4.72 7.75
N GLU A 309 10.25 3.69 8.27
CA GLU A 309 11.52 3.82 9.00
C GLU A 309 12.73 4.10 8.08
N LEU A 310 12.53 4.01 6.76
CA LEU A 310 13.53 4.35 5.73
C LEU A 310 13.31 5.75 5.12
N GLY A 311 12.34 6.51 5.64
CA GLY A 311 11.95 7.82 5.13
C GLY A 311 10.66 7.78 4.30
N LYS A 312 10.17 8.97 3.98
CA LYS A 312 8.96 9.15 3.18
C LYS A 312 9.29 9.07 1.70
N VAL A 313 8.48 8.34 0.94
CA VAL A 313 8.70 8.16 -0.51
C VAL A 313 7.39 8.26 -1.29
N MET A 314 7.52 8.65 -2.57
CA MET A 314 6.52 8.40 -3.62
C MET A 314 7.14 7.42 -4.60
N LEU A 315 6.40 6.39 -4.98
CA LEU A 315 6.89 5.33 -5.88
C LEU A 315 6.60 5.62 -7.36
N ASP A 316 5.90 6.72 -7.63
CA ASP A 316 5.56 7.18 -9.00
C ASP A 316 6.44 8.34 -9.44
#